data_798d11b34f9dabae2ea071a3e5bce58f
#
_entry.id   798d11b34f9dabae2ea071a3e5bce58f
#
_cell.length_a   1.000
_cell.length_b   1.000
_cell.length_c   1.000
_cell.angle_alpha   90.00
_cell.angle_beta   90.00
_cell.angle_gamma   90.00
#
_symmetry.space_group_name_H-M   'P 1'
#
loop_
_entity.id
_entity.type
_entity.pdbx_description
1 polymer ?
#
loop_
_entity_poly.entity_id
_entity_poly.type
_entity_poly.pdbx_seq_one_letter_code
_entity_poly.pdbx_strand_id
1 'polypeptide(L)'
;LPELQQEYSQGSGGTFDPSSPFAWGPKISELANDPTYGGNTDNSYTSQYGKQSGKYYVPQLAAAGMNPWATPQAYNNMKDFFETGVSWSNNVNVAQRFDKGNYSFSLGNTTSNGIVPSTGMDRYNVKMSAEAQLHPNWTTGFNGNFVTSKISKQSTANTSVVATIYNAPVSYNMAGIPSHIEGDPYTQNTYRDSWIDDAYWAVDNNQFSERSQRFFGNAFVKYTTKFGTDNHKLDIKYQIGDDAYTTNYSEIYGYGSTWAPTGEDSE
;
A
#
# COMPACT_ATOMS: atom_id res chain seq x y z
N LEU A 1 -4.50 -3.53 15.96
CA LEU A 1 -5.43 -4.31 15.13
C LEU A 1 -6.68 -4.63 15.93
N PRO A 2 -7.88 -4.68 15.32
CA PRO A 2 -9.10 -5.07 16.01
C PRO A 2 -9.01 -6.52 16.48
N GLU A 3 -9.72 -6.83 17.57
CA GLU A 3 -9.87 -8.20 18.03
C GLU A 3 -10.94 -8.89 17.18
N LEU A 4 -10.58 -9.99 16.53
CA LEU A 4 -11.47 -10.79 15.70
C LEU A 4 -11.93 -12.03 16.47
N GLN A 5 -13.10 -12.59 16.10
CA GLN A 5 -13.55 -13.86 16.62
C GLN A 5 -12.55 -14.97 16.29
N GLN A 6 -12.38 -15.98 17.16
CA GLN A 6 -11.43 -17.08 17.01
C GLN A 6 -12.07 -18.46 17.26
N GLU A 7 -13.39 -18.51 17.31
CA GLU A 7 -14.11 -19.72 17.69
C GLU A 7 -14.70 -20.46 16.49
N TYR A 8 -15.28 -19.70 15.53
CA TYR A 8 -16.01 -20.27 14.40
C TYR A 8 -15.16 -20.29 13.14
N SER A 9 -15.33 -21.36 12.36
CA SER A 9 -14.63 -21.59 11.11
C SER A 9 -15.29 -20.90 9.91
N GLN A 10 -14.64 -21.02 8.76
CA GLN A 10 -15.20 -20.65 7.47
C GLN A 10 -16.52 -21.41 7.20
N GLY A 11 -17.49 -20.71 6.61
CA GLY A 11 -18.80 -21.27 6.30
C GLY A 11 -19.95 -20.39 6.78
N SER A 12 -21.16 -20.93 6.73
CA SER A 12 -22.38 -20.25 7.16
C SER A 12 -23.37 -21.23 7.78
N GLY A 13 -24.24 -20.73 8.67
CA GLY A 13 -25.29 -21.56 9.29
C GLY A 13 -24.79 -22.77 10.06
N GLY A 14 -23.57 -22.73 10.59
CA GLY A 14 -22.96 -23.85 11.31
C GLY A 14 -22.39 -24.95 10.41
N THR A 15 -22.34 -24.76 9.09
CA THR A 15 -21.79 -25.70 8.12
C THR A 15 -20.46 -25.17 7.59
N PHE A 16 -19.43 -26.02 7.56
CA PHE A 16 -18.14 -25.69 6.97
C PHE A 16 -18.26 -25.67 5.45
N ASP A 17 -17.78 -24.56 4.84
CA ASP A 17 -17.70 -24.39 3.40
C ASP A 17 -16.39 -23.67 3.05
N PRO A 18 -15.43 -24.38 2.42
CA PRO A 18 -14.10 -23.84 2.11
C PRO A 18 -14.08 -22.78 1.00
N SER A 19 -15.24 -22.48 0.40
CA SER A 19 -15.41 -21.40 -0.58
C SER A 19 -16.19 -20.19 -0.03
N SER A 20 -16.70 -20.29 1.17
CA SER A 20 -17.52 -19.25 1.79
C SER A 20 -16.69 -18.03 2.19
N PRO A 21 -17.16 -16.80 1.89
CA PRO A 21 -16.54 -15.58 2.43
C PRO A 21 -16.87 -15.32 3.91
N PHE A 22 -17.73 -16.14 4.54
CA PHE A 22 -18.20 -15.95 5.89
C PHE A 22 -17.47 -16.84 6.91
N ALA A 23 -17.42 -16.39 8.15
CA ALA A 23 -16.83 -17.10 9.28
C ALA A 23 -17.92 -17.50 10.31
N TRP A 24 -18.98 -18.13 9.82
CA TRP A 24 -20.12 -18.64 10.59
C TRP A 24 -20.36 -20.13 10.38
N GLY A 25 -19.30 -20.88 10.11
CA GLY A 25 -19.26 -22.33 10.06
C GLY A 25 -19.34 -22.97 11.45
N PRO A 26 -19.04 -24.27 11.62
CA PRO A 26 -18.95 -24.92 12.90
C PRO A 26 -17.78 -24.36 13.74
N LYS A 27 -17.69 -24.73 15.01
CA LYS A 27 -16.52 -24.41 15.81
C LYS A 27 -15.26 -25.00 15.19
N ILE A 28 -14.18 -24.24 15.21
CA ILE A 28 -12.88 -24.70 14.68
C ILE A 28 -12.47 -26.03 15.28
N SER A 29 -12.69 -26.23 16.58
CA SER A 29 -12.40 -27.49 17.28
C SER A 29 -13.17 -28.71 16.75
N GLU A 30 -14.25 -28.49 16.01
CA GLU A 30 -15.11 -29.54 15.48
C GLU A 30 -14.78 -29.93 14.03
N LEU A 31 -13.93 -29.16 13.35
CA LEU A 31 -13.60 -29.39 11.93
C LEU A 31 -13.05 -30.78 11.63
N ALA A 32 -12.31 -31.38 12.57
CA ALA A 32 -11.84 -32.75 12.38
C ALA A 32 -12.96 -33.79 12.33
N ASN A 33 -14.14 -33.44 12.84
CA ASN A 33 -15.36 -34.29 12.85
C ASN A 33 -16.40 -33.84 11.81
N ASP A 34 -16.04 -32.88 10.94
CA ASP A 34 -16.94 -32.44 9.87
C ASP A 34 -17.30 -33.64 8.97
N PRO A 35 -18.61 -33.82 8.62
CA PRO A 35 -19.05 -35.00 7.85
C PRO A 35 -18.46 -35.06 6.44
N THR A 36 -18.08 -33.92 5.84
CA THR A 36 -17.56 -33.87 4.46
C THR A 36 -16.05 -33.76 4.43
N TYR A 37 -15.46 -32.95 5.31
CA TYR A 37 -14.05 -32.56 5.26
C TYR A 37 -13.24 -33.09 6.46
N GLY A 38 -13.87 -33.66 7.48
CA GLY A 38 -13.21 -34.12 8.70
C GLY A 38 -12.41 -35.39 8.50
N GLY A 39 -11.19 -35.41 9.00
CA GLY A 39 -10.29 -36.58 8.93
C GLY A 39 -10.67 -37.72 9.88
N ASN A 40 -11.55 -37.44 10.86
CA ASN A 40 -12.07 -38.46 11.78
C ASN A 40 -13.28 -39.23 11.19
N THR A 41 -13.94 -38.69 10.18
CA THR A 41 -15.20 -39.22 9.64
C THR A 41 -14.97 -40.09 8.39
N ASP A 42 -15.97 -40.87 8.01
CA ASP A 42 -15.97 -41.62 6.74
C ASP A 42 -16.59 -40.71 5.67
N ASN A 43 -15.75 -40.21 4.75
CA ASN A 43 -16.14 -39.32 3.66
C ASN A 43 -15.29 -39.59 2.39
N SER A 44 -15.55 -38.86 1.30
CA SER A 44 -14.83 -39.05 0.04
C SER A 44 -13.32 -38.84 0.16
N TYR A 45 -12.88 -37.86 0.94
CA TYR A 45 -11.46 -37.55 1.12
C TYR A 45 -10.75 -38.60 1.99
N THR A 46 -11.38 -39.05 3.09
CA THR A 46 -10.82 -40.15 3.91
C THR A 46 -10.84 -41.49 3.17
N SER A 47 -11.78 -41.70 2.25
CA SER A 47 -11.79 -42.86 1.36
C SER A 47 -10.61 -42.83 0.38
N GLN A 48 -10.25 -41.64 -0.12
CA GLN A 48 -9.15 -41.45 -1.06
C GLN A 48 -7.77 -41.44 -0.40
N TYR A 49 -7.63 -40.74 0.73
CA TYR A 49 -6.33 -40.46 1.36
C TYR A 49 -6.11 -41.21 2.67
N GLY A 50 -7.07 -41.99 3.14
CA GLY A 50 -7.09 -42.60 4.47
C GLY A 50 -7.51 -41.61 5.57
N LYS A 51 -7.90 -42.16 6.72
CA LYS A 51 -8.28 -41.33 7.89
C LYS A 51 -7.08 -40.54 8.42
N GLN A 52 -7.33 -39.28 8.75
CA GLN A 52 -6.36 -38.32 9.26
C GLN A 52 -6.84 -37.76 10.61
N SER A 53 -6.56 -38.51 11.65
CA SER A 53 -7.05 -38.19 13.01
C SER A 53 -6.70 -36.77 13.43
N GLY A 54 -7.69 -36.02 13.92
CA GLY A 54 -7.55 -34.66 14.42
C GLY A 54 -7.31 -33.59 13.34
N LYS A 55 -7.45 -33.95 12.04
CA LYS A 55 -7.25 -33.01 10.92
C LYS A 55 -8.52 -32.85 10.10
N TYR A 56 -8.54 -31.85 9.24
CA TYR A 56 -9.59 -31.65 8.25
C TYR A 56 -8.98 -31.34 6.87
N TYR A 57 -9.70 -31.65 5.83
CA TYR A 57 -9.28 -31.46 4.44
C TYR A 57 -9.49 -29.99 4.01
N VAL A 58 -8.46 -29.38 3.42
CA VAL A 58 -8.49 -28.02 2.87
C VAL A 58 -8.23 -28.09 1.36
N PRO A 59 -9.25 -27.87 0.53
CA PRO A 59 -9.13 -27.99 -0.93
C PRO A 59 -8.05 -27.07 -1.52
N GLN A 60 -7.86 -25.89 -0.95
CA GLN A 60 -6.87 -24.91 -1.43
C GLN A 60 -5.43 -25.39 -1.22
N LEU A 61 -5.14 -26.17 -0.16
CA LEU A 61 -3.85 -26.83 -0.01
C LEU A 61 -3.62 -27.89 -1.09
N ALA A 62 -4.67 -28.67 -1.39
CA ALA A 62 -4.62 -29.65 -2.48
C ALA A 62 -4.39 -28.98 -3.83
N ALA A 63 -5.10 -27.88 -4.12
CA ALA A 63 -4.95 -27.12 -5.35
C ALA A 63 -3.54 -26.55 -5.53
N ALA A 64 -2.87 -26.22 -4.43
CA ALA A 64 -1.48 -25.78 -4.41
C ALA A 64 -0.45 -26.91 -4.43
N GLY A 65 -0.84 -28.18 -4.62
CA GLY A 65 0.05 -29.33 -4.62
C GLY A 65 0.62 -29.70 -3.24
N MET A 66 0.04 -29.16 -2.17
CA MET A 66 0.49 -29.40 -0.80
C MET A 66 -0.29 -30.52 -0.12
N ASN A 67 0.20 -30.97 1.04
CA ASN A 67 -0.59 -31.88 1.88
C ASN A 67 -1.91 -31.22 2.29
N PRO A 68 -3.06 -31.75 1.88
CA PRO A 68 -4.36 -31.10 2.07
C PRO A 68 -4.90 -31.13 3.51
N TRP A 69 -4.24 -31.85 4.42
CA TRP A 69 -4.73 -32.09 5.77
C TRP A 69 -4.16 -31.09 6.78
N ALA A 70 -5.00 -30.18 7.24
CA ALA A 70 -4.65 -29.15 8.22
C ALA A 70 -5.14 -29.51 9.63
N THR A 71 -4.44 -29.00 10.63
CA THR A 71 -4.90 -29.04 12.02
C THR A 71 -5.86 -27.89 12.26
N PRO A 72 -7.06 -28.13 12.86
CA PRO A 72 -7.97 -27.07 13.21
C PRO A 72 -7.37 -26.05 14.18
N GLN A 73 -7.21 -24.81 13.73
CA GLN A 73 -6.72 -23.72 14.57
C GLN A 73 -7.15 -22.36 14.00
N ALA A 74 -7.07 -21.32 14.82
CA ALA A 74 -7.28 -19.95 14.39
C ALA A 74 -5.94 -19.32 13.97
N TYR A 75 -5.94 -18.60 12.87
CA TYR A 75 -4.80 -17.85 12.32
C TYR A 75 -5.03 -16.35 12.50
N ASN A 76 -3.95 -15.60 12.62
CA ASN A 76 -4.03 -14.15 12.68
C ASN A 76 -3.61 -13.54 11.33
N ASN A 77 -4.45 -13.74 10.32
CA ASN A 77 -4.19 -13.31 8.96
C ASN A 77 -3.81 -11.82 8.86
N MET A 78 -4.39 -10.96 9.71
CA MET A 78 -4.03 -9.54 9.73
C MET A 78 -2.60 -9.30 10.23
N LYS A 79 -2.19 -9.99 11.29
CA LYS A 79 -0.83 -9.85 11.84
C LYS A 79 0.22 -10.41 10.88
N ASP A 80 -0.12 -11.50 10.21
CA ASP A 80 0.81 -12.20 9.31
C ASP A 80 0.96 -11.45 7.97
N PHE A 81 -0.04 -10.69 7.56
CA PHE A 81 -0.03 -9.92 6.31
C PHE A 81 0.59 -8.53 6.45
N PHE A 82 0.24 -7.78 7.51
CA PHE A 82 0.71 -6.41 7.64
C PHE A 82 2.16 -6.35 8.14
N GLU A 83 2.94 -5.53 7.47
CA GLU A 83 4.33 -5.26 7.80
C GLU A 83 4.49 -4.04 8.73
N THR A 84 5.67 -3.89 9.30
CA THR A 84 6.01 -2.67 10.04
C THR A 84 6.39 -1.57 9.06
N GLY A 85 5.57 -0.52 8.99
CA GLY A 85 5.90 0.67 8.21
C GLY A 85 7.10 1.40 8.78
N VAL A 86 8.05 1.76 7.92
CA VAL A 86 9.27 2.49 8.29
C VAL A 86 9.41 3.71 7.38
N SER A 87 9.71 4.87 7.98
CA SER A 87 9.99 6.08 7.24
C SER A 87 11.38 6.60 7.60
N TRP A 88 12.16 6.91 6.58
CA TRP A 88 13.50 7.46 6.70
C TRP A 88 13.62 8.76 5.94
N SER A 89 14.07 9.84 6.63
CA SER A 89 14.22 11.16 6.03
C SER A 89 15.63 11.70 6.26
N ASN A 90 16.23 12.18 5.18
CA ASN A 90 17.52 12.84 5.20
C ASN A 90 17.37 14.26 4.64
N ASN A 91 18.00 15.23 5.29
CA ASN A 91 18.03 16.60 4.83
C ASN A 91 19.42 17.16 4.97
N VAL A 92 19.90 17.83 3.92
CA VAL A 92 21.14 18.62 3.93
C VAL A 92 20.78 20.06 3.57
N ASN A 93 21.26 21.00 4.37
CA ASN A 93 21.06 22.40 4.13
C ASN A 93 22.41 23.12 4.19
N VAL A 94 22.69 23.93 3.18
CA VAL A 94 23.85 24.83 3.12
C VAL A 94 23.31 26.24 3.00
N ALA A 95 23.74 27.12 3.90
CA ALA A 95 23.33 28.50 3.85
C ALA A 95 24.56 29.40 4.17
N GLN A 96 24.63 30.52 3.48
CA GLN A 96 25.67 31.51 3.72
C GLN A 96 25.08 32.91 3.67
N ARG A 97 25.57 33.76 4.55
CA ARG A 97 25.28 35.18 4.59
C ARG A 97 26.57 35.96 4.32
N PHE A 98 26.45 37.01 3.55
CA PHE A 98 27.50 37.98 3.25
C PHE A 98 26.96 39.41 3.40
N ASP A 99 27.78 40.45 3.31
CA ASP A 99 27.39 41.82 3.62
C ASP A 99 26.16 42.32 2.87
N LYS A 100 26.03 41.91 1.61
CA LYS A 100 24.96 42.37 0.72
C LYS A 100 23.95 41.31 0.33
N GLY A 101 23.90 40.20 1.04
CA GLY A 101 22.90 39.14 0.73
C GLY A 101 23.09 37.85 1.47
N ASN A 102 22.31 36.88 1.06
CA ASN A 102 22.38 35.53 1.58
C ASN A 102 21.90 34.55 0.51
N TYR A 103 22.28 33.29 0.64
CA TYR A 103 21.69 32.19 -0.11
C TYR A 103 21.52 30.96 0.77
N SER A 104 20.59 30.14 0.40
CA SER A 104 20.46 28.78 0.96
C SER A 104 20.13 27.78 -0.11
N PHE A 105 20.61 26.56 0.09
CA PHE A 105 20.34 25.40 -0.74
C PHE A 105 20.04 24.22 0.17
N SER A 106 18.93 23.53 -0.08
CA SER A 106 18.55 22.36 0.69
C SER A 106 18.21 21.21 -0.25
N LEU A 107 18.68 20.03 0.12
CA LEU A 107 18.32 18.76 -0.47
C LEU A 107 17.66 17.90 0.59
N GLY A 108 16.53 17.28 0.25
CA GLY A 108 15.85 16.35 1.11
C GLY A 108 15.44 15.07 0.35
N ASN A 109 15.48 13.97 1.07
CA ASN A 109 14.96 12.69 0.62
C ASN A 109 14.13 12.08 1.74
N THR A 110 12.99 11.51 1.39
CA THR A 110 12.17 10.69 2.29
C THR A 110 11.80 9.41 1.56
N THR A 111 12.15 8.28 2.16
CA THR A 111 11.71 6.94 1.73
C THR A 111 10.85 6.35 2.83
N SER A 112 9.68 5.83 2.48
CA SER A 112 8.74 5.26 3.42
C SER A 112 8.16 3.98 2.86
N ASN A 113 8.25 2.89 3.61
CA ASN A 113 7.52 1.65 3.33
C ASN A 113 6.19 1.70 4.07
N GLY A 114 5.13 1.27 3.39
CA GLY A 114 3.80 1.16 3.98
C GLY A 114 3.66 -0.05 4.89
N ILE A 115 2.50 -0.16 5.55
CA ILE A 115 2.14 -1.35 6.33
C ILE A 115 1.55 -2.47 5.47
N VAL A 116 1.07 -2.15 4.27
CA VAL A 116 0.64 -3.13 3.26
C VAL A 116 1.86 -3.47 2.41
N PRO A 117 2.15 -4.74 2.18
CA PRO A 117 3.27 -5.15 1.31
C PRO A 117 3.23 -4.45 -0.04
N SER A 118 4.40 -4.21 -0.64
CA SER A 118 4.56 -3.55 -1.94
C SER A 118 4.03 -2.12 -2.02
N THR A 119 3.71 -1.47 -0.88
CA THR A 119 3.33 -0.05 -0.83
C THR A 119 4.43 0.81 -0.23
N GLY A 120 4.49 2.06 -0.67
CA GLY A 120 5.50 2.98 -0.16
C GLY A 120 5.54 4.32 -0.87
N MET A 121 6.49 5.15 -0.47
CA MET A 121 6.70 6.47 -1.05
C MET A 121 8.19 6.81 -1.09
N ASP A 122 8.66 7.26 -2.24
CA ASP A 122 9.94 7.94 -2.39
C ASP A 122 9.69 9.40 -2.77
N ARG A 123 10.26 10.31 -1.99
CA ARG A 123 10.12 11.75 -2.19
C ARG A 123 11.49 12.42 -2.16
N TYR A 124 11.76 13.25 -3.15
CA TYR A 124 12.93 14.11 -3.21
C TYR A 124 12.48 15.56 -3.29
N ASN A 125 13.18 16.43 -2.60
CA ASN A 125 12.94 17.86 -2.65
C ASN A 125 14.26 18.63 -2.75
N VAL A 126 14.23 19.65 -3.59
CA VAL A 126 15.30 20.63 -3.76
C VAL A 126 14.71 22.00 -3.47
N LYS A 127 15.35 22.74 -2.59
CA LYS A 127 14.96 24.11 -2.30
C LYS A 127 16.16 25.04 -2.48
N MET A 128 15.94 26.13 -3.16
CA MET A 128 16.94 27.18 -3.35
C MET A 128 16.34 28.54 -2.98
N SER A 129 17.10 29.36 -2.29
CA SER A 129 16.73 30.75 -2.08
C SER A 129 17.95 31.63 -2.11
N ALA A 130 17.81 32.84 -2.62
CA ALA A 130 18.84 33.86 -2.53
C ALA A 130 18.19 35.25 -2.43
N GLU A 131 18.87 36.12 -1.74
CA GLU A 131 18.55 37.56 -1.65
C GLU A 131 19.83 38.35 -1.76
N ALA A 132 19.82 39.44 -2.55
CA ALA A 132 20.96 40.31 -2.71
C ALA A 132 20.54 41.78 -2.80
N GLN A 133 21.30 42.63 -2.13
CA GLN A 133 21.21 44.07 -2.28
C GLN A 133 22.08 44.51 -3.45
N LEU A 134 21.46 44.79 -4.59
CA LEU A 134 22.12 45.19 -5.83
C LEU A 134 22.63 46.68 -5.75
N HIS A 135 21.93 47.49 -5.02
CA HIS A 135 22.21 48.91 -4.80
C HIS A 135 21.70 49.31 -3.40
N PRO A 136 22.15 50.36 -2.75
CA PRO A 136 21.65 50.78 -1.43
C PRO A 136 20.09 50.80 -1.32
N ASN A 137 19.43 51.10 -2.41
CA ASN A 137 17.97 51.17 -2.46
C ASN A 137 17.29 49.97 -3.11
N TRP A 138 18.03 49.04 -3.70
CA TRP A 138 17.48 47.92 -4.50
C TRP A 138 17.90 46.60 -3.91
N THR A 139 16.89 45.80 -3.57
CA THR A 139 17.06 44.41 -3.15
C THR A 139 16.29 43.51 -4.09
N THR A 140 16.87 42.40 -4.48
CA THR A 140 16.21 41.33 -5.26
C THR A 140 16.38 40.00 -4.57
N GLY A 141 15.46 39.10 -4.79
CA GLY A 141 15.56 37.76 -4.29
C GLY A 141 14.66 36.79 -5.04
N PHE A 142 14.98 35.53 -4.87
CA PHE A 142 14.17 34.45 -5.37
C PHE A 142 14.12 33.31 -4.36
N ASN A 143 13.06 32.52 -4.41
CA ASN A 143 13.01 31.19 -3.88
C ASN A 143 12.37 30.25 -4.90
N GLY A 144 12.89 29.03 -4.98
CA GLY A 144 12.37 27.97 -5.83
C GLY A 144 12.41 26.66 -5.09
N ASN A 145 11.36 25.86 -5.27
CA ASN A 145 11.23 24.53 -4.70
C ASN A 145 10.86 23.59 -5.82
N PHE A 146 11.56 22.46 -5.89
CA PHE A 146 11.20 21.34 -6.75
C PHE A 146 10.98 20.11 -5.88
N VAL A 147 9.86 19.45 -6.08
CA VAL A 147 9.49 18.23 -5.37
C VAL A 147 9.11 17.18 -6.38
N THR A 148 9.66 15.98 -6.23
CA THR A 148 9.19 14.79 -6.96
C THR A 148 8.88 13.70 -5.96
N SER A 149 7.77 13.00 -6.16
CA SER A 149 7.40 11.84 -5.36
C SER A 149 6.88 10.71 -6.24
N LYS A 150 7.22 9.49 -5.86
CA LYS A 150 6.63 8.25 -6.39
C LYS A 150 5.96 7.53 -5.23
N ILE A 151 4.68 7.22 -5.38
CA ILE A 151 3.90 6.49 -4.40
C ILE A 151 3.50 5.16 -5.04
N SER A 152 3.84 4.04 -4.38
CA SER A 152 3.35 2.72 -4.72
C SER A 152 2.12 2.42 -3.86
N LYS A 153 1.05 1.96 -4.49
CA LYS A 153 -0.27 1.78 -3.88
C LYS A 153 -0.77 0.35 -4.11
N GLN A 154 -1.85 0.01 -3.42
CA GLN A 154 -2.67 -1.16 -3.71
C GLN A 154 -4.12 -0.72 -3.95
N SER A 155 -4.95 -1.64 -4.47
CA SER A 155 -6.36 -1.40 -4.70
C SER A 155 -7.07 -0.93 -3.41
N THR A 156 -8.08 -0.08 -3.57
CA THR A 156 -8.87 0.48 -2.48
C THR A 156 -10.31 -0.01 -2.56
N ALA A 157 -11.14 0.39 -1.59
CA ALA A 157 -12.56 0.03 -1.46
C ALA A 157 -12.81 -1.41 -0.99
N ASN A 158 -14.02 -1.92 -1.19
CA ASN A 158 -14.50 -3.19 -0.64
C ASN A 158 -13.81 -4.44 -1.21
N THR A 159 -13.15 -4.29 -2.35
CA THR A 159 -12.40 -5.35 -3.03
C THR A 159 -10.90 -5.19 -2.83
N SER A 160 -10.51 -4.31 -1.93
CA SER A 160 -9.11 -4.04 -1.64
C SER A 160 -8.43 -5.22 -0.97
N VAL A 161 -7.11 -5.26 -1.11
CA VAL A 161 -6.23 -6.17 -0.40
C VAL A 161 -6.51 -6.14 1.11
N VAL A 162 -6.68 -4.95 1.70
CA VAL A 162 -6.97 -4.77 3.12
C VAL A 162 -8.34 -5.36 3.49
N ALA A 163 -9.37 -5.14 2.67
CA ALA A 163 -10.69 -5.71 2.91
C ALA A 163 -10.68 -7.24 2.79
N THR A 164 -9.92 -7.80 1.85
CA THR A 164 -9.76 -9.24 1.69
C THR A 164 -9.14 -9.88 2.93
N ILE A 165 -8.06 -9.30 3.46
CA ILE A 165 -7.41 -9.78 4.68
C ILE A 165 -8.31 -9.61 5.92
N TYR A 166 -9.02 -8.47 6.02
CA TYR A 166 -9.90 -8.22 7.16
C TYR A 166 -11.09 -9.19 7.22
N ASN A 167 -11.61 -9.58 6.06
CA ASN A 167 -12.74 -10.50 5.96
C ASN A 167 -12.32 -11.99 5.93
N ALA A 168 -11.02 -12.29 5.88
CA ALA A 168 -10.57 -13.68 5.81
C ALA A 168 -11.02 -14.47 7.04
N PRO A 169 -11.65 -15.66 6.86
CA PRO A 169 -12.03 -16.52 7.95
C PRO A 169 -10.79 -16.91 8.77
N VAL A 170 -10.89 -16.86 10.09
CA VAL A 170 -9.76 -17.15 10.98
C VAL A 170 -9.28 -18.59 10.91
N SER A 171 -10.10 -19.53 10.43
CA SER A 171 -9.69 -20.92 10.16
C SER A 171 -8.90 -21.11 8.87
N TYR A 172 -8.85 -20.09 7.98
CA TYR A 172 -8.11 -20.13 6.73
C TYR A 172 -6.72 -19.50 6.91
N ASN A 173 -5.67 -20.23 6.56
CA ASN A 173 -4.27 -19.80 6.69
C ASN A 173 -3.83 -19.07 5.42
N MET A 174 -4.11 -17.78 5.30
CA MET A 174 -3.75 -17.02 4.10
C MET A 174 -2.23 -16.95 3.85
N ALA A 175 -1.42 -16.85 4.90
CA ALA A 175 0.03 -16.81 4.77
C ALA A 175 0.67 -18.18 4.46
N GLY A 176 0.00 -19.26 4.83
CA GLY A 176 0.53 -20.63 4.68
C GLY A 176 -0.02 -21.39 3.48
N ILE A 177 -1.04 -20.87 2.82
CA ILE A 177 -1.62 -21.45 1.60
C ILE A 177 -1.14 -20.61 0.41
N PRO A 178 -0.45 -21.21 -0.59
CA PRO A 178 -0.03 -20.47 -1.78
C PRO A 178 -1.21 -19.78 -2.46
N SER A 179 -1.03 -18.54 -2.85
CA SER A 179 -2.07 -17.70 -3.47
C SER A 179 -2.41 -18.07 -4.93
N HIS A 180 -1.77 -19.11 -5.46
CA HIS A 180 -2.02 -19.66 -6.79
C HIS A 180 -2.04 -21.19 -6.76
N ILE A 181 -2.64 -21.82 -7.77
CA ILE A 181 -2.67 -23.27 -7.90
C ILE A 181 -1.30 -23.83 -8.36
N GLU A 182 -1.07 -25.11 -8.12
CA GLU A 182 0.16 -25.78 -8.54
C GLU A 182 0.35 -25.70 -10.08
N GLY A 183 1.55 -25.26 -10.49
CA GLY A 183 1.93 -25.20 -11.90
C GLY A 183 1.31 -24.05 -12.71
N ASP A 184 0.42 -23.25 -12.14
CA ASP A 184 -0.19 -22.10 -12.81
C ASP A 184 -0.22 -20.86 -11.90
N PRO A 185 0.77 -19.96 -12.00
CA PRO A 185 0.86 -18.75 -11.18
C PRO A 185 -0.22 -17.70 -11.51
N TYR A 186 -0.95 -17.87 -12.60
CA TYR A 186 -1.99 -16.94 -13.04
C TYR A 186 -3.39 -17.32 -12.54
N THR A 187 -3.61 -18.57 -12.19
CA THR A 187 -4.86 -19.00 -11.57
C THR A 187 -4.76 -18.86 -10.05
N GLN A 188 -5.54 -17.94 -9.52
CA GLN A 188 -5.52 -17.64 -8.09
C GLN A 188 -6.14 -18.75 -7.25
N ASN A 189 -5.58 -18.95 -6.06
CA ASN A 189 -6.03 -19.89 -5.06
C ASN A 189 -6.55 -19.10 -3.85
N THR A 190 -7.85 -18.83 -3.84
CA THR A 190 -8.50 -17.94 -2.87
C THR A 190 -9.44 -18.68 -1.94
N TYR A 191 -9.71 -18.11 -0.77
CA TYR A 191 -10.67 -18.64 0.21
C TYR A 191 -12.13 -18.32 -0.13
N ARG A 192 -12.38 -17.52 -1.15
CA ARG A 192 -13.70 -16.98 -1.49
C ARG A 192 -13.91 -16.95 -3.00
N ASP A 193 -15.05 -16.40 -3.40
CA ASP A 193 -15.43 -16.28 -4.81
C ASP A 193 -14.34 -15.65 -5.70
N SER A 194 -14.26 -16.15 -6.91
CA SER A 194 -13.26 -15.79 -7.92
C SER A 194 -13.36 -14.36 -8.48
N TRP A 195 -14.28 -13.53 -7.98
CA TRP A 195 -14.45 -12.14 -8.41
C TRP A 195 -13.65 -11.13 -7.55
N ILE A 196 -12.88 -11.61 -6.59
CA ILE A 196 -12.00 -10.80 -5.75
C ILE A 196 -10.62 -11.45 -5.72
N ASP A 197 -9.60 -10.67 -6.02
CA ASP A 197 -8.22 -11.12 -5.97
C ASP A 197 -7.82 -11.58 -4.57
N ASP A 198 -7.05 -12.68 -4.48
CA ASP A 198 -6.36 -13.03 -3.27
C ASP A 198 -5.38 -11.92 -2.87
N ALA A 199 -5.29 -11.62 -1.59
CA ALA A 199 -4.52 -10.47 -1.12
C ALA A 199 -3.01 -10.62 -1.34
N TYR A 200 -2.44 -11.81 -1.12
CA TYR A 200 -1.02 -12.06 -1.38
C TYR A 200 -0.73 -12.07 -2.87
N TRP A 201 -1.61 -12.69 -3.65
CA TRP A 201 -1.48 -12.68 -5.11
C TRP A 201 -1.51 -11.25 -5.67
N ALA A 202 -2.43 -10.43 -5.18
CA ALA A 202 -2.61 -9.06 -5.66
C ALA A 202 -1.40 -8.16 -5.35
N VAL A 203 -0.79 -8.27 -4.16
CA VAL A 203 0.38 -7.45 -3.81
C VAL A 203 1.64 -7.86 -4.57
N ASP A 204 1.71 -9.11 -5.04
CA ASP A 204 2.83 -9.62 -5.83
C ASP A 204 2.70 -9.32 -7.33
N ASN A 205 1.47 -9.27 -7.84
CA ASN A 205 1.21 -9.21 -9.28
C ASN A 205 0.64 -7.87 -9.77
N ASN A 206 -0.09 -7.12 -8.95
CA ASN A 206 -0.64 -5.82 -9.33
C ASN A 206 0.29 -4.68 -8.91
N GLN A 207 0.47 -3.69 -9.80
CA GLN A 207 1.33 -2.53 -9.55
C GLN A 207 0.57 -1.24 -9.84
N PHE A 208 0.24 -0.49 -8.78
CA PHE A 208 -0.36 0.83 -8.90
C PHE A 208 0.63 1.88 -8.41
N SER A 209 0.89 2.88 -9.22
CA SER A 209 1.79 3.94 -8.84
C SER A 209 1.30 5.32 -9.27
N GLU A 210 1.69 6.30 -8.47
CA GLU A 210 1.46 7.71 -8.75
C GLU A 210 2.80 8.42 -8.70
N ARG A 211 3.14 9.14 -9.76
CA ARG A 211 4.34 9.96 -9.82
C ARG A 211 3.96 11.43 -9.98
N SER A 212 4.33 12.23 -9.00
CA SER A 212 4.06 13.67 -8.96
C SER A 212 5.36 14.44 -9.07
N GLN A 213 5.37 15.51 -9.86
CA GLN A 213 6.44 16.48 -9.95
C GLN A 213 5.85 17.88 -9.83
N ARG A 214 6.42 18.71 -8.97
CA ARG A 214 5.96 20.08 -8.74
C ARG A 214 7.13 21.02 -8.62
N PHE A 215 7.06 22.10 -9.33
CA PHE A 215 7.90 23.27 -9.14
C PHE A 215 7.03 24.42 -8.64
N PHE A 216 7.48 25.11 -7.60
CA PHE A 216 6.85 26.34 -7.16
C PHE A 216 7.90 27.31 -6.63
N GLY A 217 7.68 28.58 -6.90
CA GLY A 217 8.64 29.58 -6.47
C GLY A 217 8.19 31.00 -6.76
N ASN A 218 9.02 31.93 -6.36
CA ASN A 218 8.81 33.34 -6.68
C ASN A 218 10.14 34.09 -6.77
N ALA A 219 10.11 35.20 -7.47
CA ALA A 219 11.19 36.21 -7.51
C ALA A 219 10.61 37.58 -7.21
N PHE A 220 11.40 38.44 -6.63
CA PHE A 220 10.99 39.80 -6.32
C PHE A 220 12.10 40.82 -6.55
N VAL A 221 11.66 42.05 -6.79
CA VAL A 221 12.51 43.25 -6.72
C VAL A 221 11.84 44.22 -5.75
N LYS A 222 12.63 44.77 -4.84
CA LYS A 222 12.19 45.74 -3.85
C LYS A 222 13.03 47.02 -3.95
N TYR A 223 12.36 48.13 -4.03
CA TYR A 223 12.94 49.46 -3.93
C TYR A 223 12.61 50.03 -2.55
N THR A 224 13.64 50.49 -1.86
CA THR A 224 13.52 51.12 -0.54
C THR A 224 14.14 52.53 -0.58
N THR A 225 13.42 53.53 -0.16
CA THR A 225 13.97 54.89 -0.03
C THR A 225 13.49 55.54 1.27
N LYS A 226 14.27 56.47 1.72
CA LYS A 226 13.94 57.33 2.87
C LYS A 226 13.82 58.77 2.40
N PHE A 227 12.96 59.55 3.03
CA PHE A 227 12.74 60.97 2.73
C PHE A 227 12.30 61.71 4.00
N GLY A 228 12.29 63.05 3.94
CA GLY A 228 11.85 63.88 5.05
C GLY A 228 12.74 63.71 6.28
N THR A 229 14.05 64.01 6.19
CA THR A 229 15.03 63.88 7.27
C THR A 229 15.14 62.45 7.84
N ASP A 230 14.96 61.44 6.94
CA ASP A 230 14.99 60.01 7.26
C ASP A 230 13.84 59.47 8.16
N ASN A 231 12.87 60.30 8.48
CA ASN A 231 11.74 59.93 9.34
C ASN A 231 10.67 59.13 8.58
N HIS A 232 10.70 59.13 7.24
CA HIS A 232 9.76 58.36 6.41
C HIS A 232 10.51 57.37 5.56
N LYS A 233 9.96 56.15 5.48
CA LYS A 233 10.49 55.07 4.66
C LYS A 233 9.38 54.63 3.66
N LEU A 234 9.75 54.53 2.40
CA LEU A 234 8.90 53.94 1.37
C LEU A 234 9.52 52.64 0.84
N ASP A 235 8.80 51.54 0.92
CA ASP A 235 9.14 50.25 0.32
C ASP A 235 8.15 49.94 -0.81
N ILE A 236 8.66 49.73 -1.99
CA ILE A 236 7.88 49.26 -3.15
C ILE A 236 8.42 47.88 -3.54
N LYS A 237 7.60 46.85 -3.51
CA LYS A 237 7.97 45.49 -3.88
C LYS A 237 7.12 45.00 -5.05
N TYR A 238 7.78 44.51 -6.10
CA TYR A 238 7.14 43.75 -7.16
C TYR A 238 7.57 42.30 -7.03
N GLN A 239 6.61 41.37 -7.07
CA GLN A 239 6.87 39.94 -6.92
C GLN A 239 6.07 39.18 -7.97
N ILE A 240 6.72 38.21 -8.59
CA ILE A 240 6.11 37.22 -9.49
C ILE A 240 6.34 35.83 -8.93
N GLY A 241 5.36 34.95 -9.04
CA GLY A 241 5.46 33.55 -8.63
C GLY A 241 4.83 32.62 -9.64
N ASP A 242 5.29 31.38 -9.60
CA ASP A 242 4.78 30.30 -10.41
C ASP A 242 4.62 29.03 -9.57
N ASP A 243 3.63 28.20 -9.92
CA ASP A 243 3.34 26.90 -9.31
C ASP A 243 2.84 25.95 -10.40
N ALA A 244 3.71 25.08 -10.84
CA ALA A 244 3.44 24.12 -11.89
C ALA A 244 3.61 22.69 -11.36
N TYR A 245 2.65 21.82 -11.63
CA TYR A 245 2.74 20.42 -11.26
C TYR A 245 2.21 19.50 -12.36
N THR A 246 2.70 18.26 -12.33
CA THR A 246 2.17 17.18 -13.14
C THR A 246 2.06 15.92 -12.28
N THR A 247 1.04 15.11 -12.54
CA THR A 247 0.84 13.82 -11.88
C THR A 247 0.55 12.78 -12.93
N ASN A 248 1.30 11.69 -12.90
CA ASN A 248 1.11 10.53 -13.76
C ASN A 248 0.68 9.35 -12.89
N TYR A 249 -0.38 8.68 -13.31
CA TYR A 249 -0.88 7.45 -12.72
C TYR A 249 -0.51 6.28 -13.62
N SER A 250 -0.13 5.16 -13.02
CA SER A 250 0.10 3.91 -13.70
C SER A 250 -0.58 2.79 -12.93
N GLU A 251 -1.44 2.05 -13.60
CA GLU A 251 -2.16 0.90 -13.06
C GLU A 251 -1.85 -0.30 -13.96
N ILE A 252 -1.14 -1.27 -13.38
CA ILE A 252 -0.79 -2.51 -14.06
C ILE A 252 -1.43 -3.64 -13.27
N TYR A 253 -2.33 -4.35 -13.91
CA TYR A 253 -2.94 -5.56 -13.37
C TYR A 253 -2.16 -6.78 -13.84
N GLY A 254 -1.86 -7.68 -12.92
CA GLY A 254 -1.25 -8.96 -13.24
C GLY A 254 -2.19 -9.81 -14.10
N TYR A 255 -1.62 -10.59 -15.01
CA TYR A 255 -2.40 -11.55 -15.77
C TYR A 255 -3.03 -12.59 -14.82
N GLY A 256 -4.35 -12.70 -14.85
CA GLY A 256 -5.12 -13.49 -13.87
C GLY A 256 -5.79 -12.65 -12.78
N SER A 257 -5.59 -11.31 -12.76
CA SER A 257 -6.39 -10.44 -11.90
C SER A 257 -7.86 -10.43 -12.32
N THR A 258 -8.75 -10.50 -11.34
CA THR A 258 -10.20 -10.46 -11.57
C THR A 258 -10.68 -9.07 -12.02
N TRP A 259 -9.83 -8.05 -11.86
CA TRP A 259 -10.10 -6.65 -12.20
C TRP A 259 -9.31 -6.16 -13.41
N ALA A 260 -8.56 -7.05 -14.06
CA ALA A 260 -7.91 -6.66 -15.30
C ALA A 260 -8.99 -6.27 -16.33
N PRO A 261 -8.81 -5.13 -17.04
CA PRO A 261 -9.71 -4.76 -18.12
C PRO A 261 -9.83 -5.92 -19.11
N THR A 262 -11.05 -6.41 -19.35
CA THR A 262 -11.29 -7.44 -20.36
C THR A 262 -11.14 -6.79 -21.74
N GLY A 263 -9.98 -6.94 -22.29
CA GLY A 263 -9.43 -6.79 -23.61
C GLY A 263 -10.24 -6.27 -24.78
N GLU A 264 -10.92 -5.11 -24.72
CA GLU A 264 -11.21 -4.31 -25.92
C GLU A 264 -10.74 -2.85 -25.79
N ASP A 265 -10.32 -2.42 -24.59
CA ASP A 265 -9.91 -1.02 -24.31
C ASP A 265 -8.46 -0.89 -23.83
N SER A 266 -7.59 -1.87 -24.05
CA SER A 266 -6.16 -1.76 -23.76
C SER A 266 -5.39 -1.33 -25.01
N GLU A 267 -5.49 -0.06 -25.38
CA GLU A 267 -4.49 0.64 -26.21
C GLU A 267 -3.60 1.53 -25.35
#